data_9ae0f894d79a198b1e5fcccd82094346
#
_entry.id   9ae0f894d79a198b1e5fcccd82094346
#
_cell.length_a   1.000
_cell.length_b   1.000
_cell.length_c   1.000
_cell.angle_alpha   90.00
_cell.angle_beta   90.00
_cell.angle_gamma   90.00
#
_symmetry.space_group_name_H-M   'P 1'
#
loop_
_entity.id
_entity.type
_entity.pdbx_description
1 polymer ?
#
loop_
_entity_poly.entity_id
_entity_poly.type
_entity_poly.pdbx_seq_one_letter_code
_entity_poly.pdbx_strand_id
1 'polypeptide(L)'
;MTLYPTTAWSIEGHTDDQGDDKMNQELSDKRAAAVRKYFITKGVADTRLSSAGFGETTPIADNKTSAGRAQNRRVEIKLVEQK
;
A
#
# COMPACT_ATOMS: atom_id res chain seq x y z
N MET A 1 8.67 8.58 12.58
CA MET A 1 9.48 7.43 12.14
C MET A 1 10.90 7.44 12.71
N THR A 2 11.51 8.58 12.84
CA THR A 2 12.87 8.69 13.34
C THR A 2 13.00 8.43 14.83
N LEU A 3 11.90 8.59 15.59
CA LEU A 3 11.91 8.43 17.05
C LEU A 3 12.02 6.97 17.49
N TYR A 4 11.73 6.02 16.60
CA TYR A 4 11.71 4.60 16.93
C TYR A 4 12.55 3.84 15.89
N PRO A 5 13.88 3.80 16.07
CA PRO A 5 14.76 3.23 15.04
C PRO A 5 14.55 1.74 14.75
N THR A 6 13.88 1.02 15.65
CA THR A 6 13.53 -0.40 15.43
C THR A 6 12.17 -0.60 14.81
N THR A 7 11.41 0.49 14.57
CA THR A 7 10.09 0.43 13.99
C THR A 7 10.17 0.21 12.49
N ALA A 8 9.38 -0.72 11.99
CA ALA A 8 9.23 -0.96 10.57
C ALA A 8 7.80 -0.63 10.12
N TRP A 9 7.65 -0.30 8.85
CA TRP A 9 6.37 0.07 8.25
C TRP A 9 6.11 -0.77 7.01
N SER A 10 4.87 -1.21 6.85
CA SER A 10 4.41 -1.92 5.66
C SER A 10 3.52 -1.00 4.85
N ILE A 11 3.83 -0.85 3.56
CA ILE A 11 3.07 -0.03 2.63
C ILE A 11 2.29 -0.97 1.71
N GLU A 12 0.96 -0.89 1.75
CA GLU A 12 0.07 -1.79 1.04
C GLU A 12 -0.73 -1.04 -0.01
N GLY A 13 -0.60 -1.45 -1.26
CA GLY A 13 -1.39 -0.89 -2.36
C GLY A 13 -2.63 -1.72 -2.62
N HIS A 14 -3.75 -1.05 -2.88
CA HIS A 14 -5.03 -1.69 -3.14
C HIS A 14 -5.72 -1.08 -4.35
N THR A 15 -6.55 -1.86 -5.01
CA THR A 15 -7.37 -1.41 -6.14
C THR A 15 -8.83 -1.76 -5.89
N ASP A 16 -9.72 -1.25 -6.77
CA ASP A 16 -11.08 -1.77 -6.88
C ASP A 16 -11.08 -3.05 -7.74
N ASP A 17 -12.25 -3.58 -8.07
CA ASP A 17 -12.39 -4.81 -8.85
C ASP A 17 -12.56 -4.59 -10.35
N GLN A 18 -12.37 -3.36 -10.83
CA GLN A 18 -12.49 -3.04 -12.25
C GLN A 18 -11.23 -3.45 -13.01
N GLY A 19 -11.43 -4.15 -14.13
CA GLY A 19 -10.34 -4.59 -14.98
C GLY A 19 -9.78 -5.96 -14.60
N ASP A 20 -8.64 -6.28 -15.19
CA ASP A 20 -7.97 -7.56 -15.03
C ASP A 20 -7.26 -7.66 -13.67
N ASP A 21 -7.44 -8.78 -12.97
CA ASP A 21 -6.81 -9.06 -11.68
C ASP A 21 -5.31 -8.88 -11.73
N LYS A 22 -4.67 -9.40 -12.78
CA LYS A 22 -3.22 -9.30 -12.92
C LYS A 22 -2.77 -7.85 -13.06
N MET A 23 -3.49 -7.06 -13.86
CA MET A 23 -3.18 -5.64 -14.02
C MET A 23 -3.39 -4.88 -12.72
N ASN A 24 -4.42 -5.21 -11.97
CA ASN A 24 -4.70 -4.59 -10.68
C ASN A 24 -3.61 -4.95 -9.67
N GLN A 25 -3.14 -6.19 -9.68
CA GLN A 25 -2.04 -6.59 -8.82
C GLN A 25 -0.77 -5.80 -9.14
N GLU A 26 -0.41 -5.69 -10.41
CA GLU A 26 0.75 -4.93 -10.84
C GLU A 26 0.63 -3.45 -10.49
N LEU A 27 -0.55 -2.87 -10.68
CA LEU A 27 -0.81 -1.46 -10.37
C LEU A 27 -0.66 -1.20 -8.88
N SER A 28 -1.19 -2.08 -8.04
CA SER A 28 -1.10 -1.94 -6.59
C SER A 28 0.35 -2.09 -6.10
N ASP A 29 1.10 -3.02 -6.69
CA ASP A 29 2.53 -3.16 -6.41
C ASP A 29 3.29 -1.87 -6.74
N LYS A 30 3.03 -1.29 -7.90
CA LYS A 30 3.69 -0.06 -8.35
C LYS A 30 3.34 1.12 -7.45
N ARG A 31 2.10 1.23 -7.04
CA ARG A 31 1.66 2.31 -6.15
C ARG A 31 2.33 2.20 -4.79
N ALA A 32 2.38 1.01 -4.22
CA ALA A 32 3.04 0.78 -2.93
C ALA A 32 4.54 1.08 -3.03
N ALA A 33 5.19 0.63 -4.11
CA ALA A 33 6.61 0.88 -4.34
C ALA A 33 6.91 2.38 -4.50
N ALA A 34 6.04 3.12 -5.18
CA ALA A 34 6.20 4.56 -5.35
C ALA A 34 6.13 5.31 -4.01
N VAL A 35 5.20 4.92 -3.15
CA VAL A 35 5.07 5.51 -1.82
C VAL A 35 6.29 5.17 -0.97
N ARG A 36 6.78 3.93 -1.03
CA ARG A 36 8.00 3.51 -0.34
C ARG A 36 9.19 4.37 -0.77
N LYS A 37 9.36 4.56 -2.07
CA LYS A 37 10.43 5.38 -2.62
C LYS A 37 10.35 6.82 -2.12
N TYR A 38 9.14 7.36 -2.04
CA TYR A 38 8.91 8.71 -1.52
C TYR A 38 9.44 8.84 -0.08
N PHE A 39 9.13 7.88 0.80
CA PHE A 39 9.61 7.91 2.17
C PHE A 39 11.13 7.80 2.25
N ILE A 40 11.74 7.00 1.39
CA ILE A 40 13.20 6.88 1.33
C ILE A 40 13.82 8.24 0.97
N THR A 41 13.23 8.97 0.02
CA THR A 41 13.72 10.31 -0.34
C THR A 41 13.57 11.32 0.79
N LYS A 42 12.68 11.05 1.76
CA LYS A 42 12.47 11.89 2.93
C LYS A 42 13.32 11.46 4.14
N GLY A 43 14.25 10.55 3.94
CA GLY A 43 15.23 10.17 4.96
C GLY A 43 14.86 8.92 5.78
N VAL A 44 13.82 8.20 5.41
CA VAL A 44 13.49 6.93 6.07
C VAL A 44 14.36 5.83 5.49
N ALA A 45 15.01 5.04 6.34
CA ALA A 45 15.86 3.95 5.88
C ALA A 45 15.05 2.88 5.16
N ASP A 46 15.55 2.41 4.02
CA ASP A 46 14.85 1.42 3.19
C ASP A 46 14.63 0.09 3.93
N THR A 47 15.53 -0.28 4.82
CA THR A 47 15.40 -1.49 5.63
C THR A 47 14.21 -1.45 6.60
N ARG A 48 13.64 -0.28 6.83
CA ARG A 48 12.49 -0.09 7.74
C ARG A 48 11.18 -0.06 6.98
N LEU A 49 11.21 -0.16 5.65
CA LEU A 49 10.04 -0.07 4.80
C LEU A 49 9.91 -1.34 3.96
N SER A 50 8.70 -1.88 3.92
CA SER A 50 8.35 -2.93 2.95
C SER A 50 7.16 -2.44 2.15
N SER A 51 7.01 -2.97 0.94
CA SER A 51 5.86 -2.63 0.09
C SER A 51 5.31 -3.89 -0.55
N ALA A 52 4.00 -3.94 -0.69
CA ALA A 52 3.31 -5.05 -1.35
C ALA A 52 2.00 -4.55 -1.94
N GLY A 53 1.61 -5.12 -3.07
CA GLY A 53 0.31 -4.88 -3.66
C GLY A 53 -0.62 -6.05 -3.38
N PHE A 54 -1.85 -5.74 -3.08
CA PHE A 54 -2.89 -6.74 -2.83
C PHE A 54 -3.98 -6.75 -3.92
N GLY A 55 -3.84 -5.87 -4.93
CA GLY A 55 -4.83 -5.79 -6.00
C GLY A 55 -6.21 -5.53 -5.43
N GLU A 56 -7.18 -6.30 -5.89
CA GLU A 56 -8.58 -6.18 -5.48
C GLU A 56 -8.97 -7.13 -4.32
N THR A 57 -8.01 -7.84 -3.72
CA THR A 57 -8.30 -8.94 -2.79
C THR A 57 -8.78 -8.50 -1.41
N THR A 58 -8.61 -7.23 -1.05
CA THR A 58 -8.94 -6.73 0.29
C THR A 58 -9.78 -5.46 0.22
N PRO A 59 -11.04 -5.55 -0.26
CA PRO A 59 -11.89 -4.37 -0.33
C PRO A 59 -12.33 -3.90 1.07
N ILE A 60 -12.49 -2.59 1.22
CA ILE A 60 -13.04 -1.98 2.44
C ILE A 60 -14.42 -1.39 2.20
N ALA A 61 -14.87 -1.35 0.95
CA ALA A 61 -16.14 -0.76 0.56
C ALA A 61 -16.74 -1.53 -0.61
N ASP A 62 -17.98 -1.18 -0.96
CA ASP A 62 -18.72 -1.85 -2.03
C ASP A 62 -18.15 -1.47 -3.40
N ASN A 63 -17.69 -2.46 -4.16
CA ASN A 63 -17.20 -2.27 -5.53
C ASN A 63 -18.32 -2.00 -6.54
N LYS A 64 -19.57 -2.17 -6.16
CA LYS A 64 -20.72 -1.91 -7.03
C LYS A 64 -21.03 -0.44 -7.19
N THR A 65 -20.52 0.41 -6.28
CA THR A 65 -20.73 1.86 -6.34
C THR A 65 -19.43 2.56 -6.71
N SER A 66 -19.51 3.71 -7.38
CA SER A 66 -18.31 4.48 -7.71
C SER A 66 -17.62 5.03 -6.44
N ALA A 67 -18.40 5.40 -5.44
CA ALA A 67 -17.87 5.87 -4.16
C ALA A 67 -17.12 4.76 -3.44
N GLY A 68 -17.68 3.54 -3.42
CA GLY A 68 -17.03 2.38 -2.82
C GLY A 68 -15.74 1.99 -3.54
N ARG A 69 -15.78 2.00 -4.88
CA ARG A 69 -14.57 1.73 -5.68
C ARG A 69 -13.46 2.74 -5.39
N ALA A 70 -13.82 4.02 -5.25
CA ALA A 70 -12.84 5.06 -4.93
C ALA A 70 -12.18 4.80 -3.57
N GLN A 71 -12.93 4.33 -2.60
CA GLN A 71 -12.38 3.98 -1.28
C GLN A 71 -11.46 2.76 -1.35
N ASN A 72 -11.73 1.82 -2.25
CA ASN A 72 -10.88 0.63 -2.42
C ASN A 72 -9.57 0.94 -3.13
N ARG A 73 -9.51 1.99 -3.95
CA ARG A 73 -8.28 2.46 -4.60
C ARG A 73 -7.48 3.29 -3.61
N ARG A 74 -6.63 2.61 -2.85
CA ARG A 74 -5.92 3.27 -1.73
C ARG A 74 -4.53 2.68 -1.51
N VAL A 75 -3.72 3.39 -0.74
CA VAL A 75 -2.50 2.88 -0.15
C VAL A 75 -2.64 2.97 1.36
N GLU A 76 -2.38 1.87 2.05
CA GLU A 76 -2.39 1.82 3.51
C GLU A 76 -0.96 1.70 4.03
N ILE A 77 -0.68 2.41 5.12
CA ILE A 77 0.63 2.35 5.77
C ILE A 77 0.41 1.81 7.17
N LYS A 78 1.00 0.66 7.43
CA LYS A 78 0.80 -0.05 8.70
C LYS A 78 2.11 -0.17 9.46
N LEU A 79 2.03 0.06 10.76
CA LEU A 79 3.15 -0.14 11.65
C LEU A 79 3.37 -1.64 11.86
N VAL A 80 4.60 -2.09 11.64
CA VAL A 80 5.01 -3.46 11.94
C VAL A 80 5.91 -3.40 13.15
N GLU A 81 5.44 -3.94 14.25
CA GLU A 81 6.22 -3.95 15.48
C GLU A 81 7.33 -4.99 15.38
N GLN A 82 8.55 -4.56 15.63
CA GLN A 82 9.72 -5.45 15.67
C GLN A 82 10.12 -5.71 17.10
N LYS A 83 10.28 -6.97 17.42
CA LYS A 83 10.72 -7.41 18.76
C LYS A 83 12.17 -7.78 18.76
#